data_9600ba0be177b3686c3aafbf99d59927
#
_entry.id   9600ba0be177b3686c3aafbf99d59927
#
_cell.length_a   1.000
_cell.length_b   1.000
_cell.length_c   1.000
_cell.angle_alpha   90.00
_cell.angle_beta   90.00
_cell.angle_gamma   90.00
#
_symmetry.space_group_name_H-M   'P 1'
#
loop_
_entity.id
_entity.type
_entity.pdbx_description
1 polymer ?
#
loop_
_entity_poly.entity_id
_entity_poly.type
_entity_poly.pdbx_seq_one_letter_code
_entity_poly.pdbx_strand_id
1 'polypeptide(L)'
;MGDVVGLQARCYAKEWGFGTFFEAKLAREMSEFAGRYDPGQDLILSVVLHARTAGSITIDGSDPAAPERFLHLRWFIVDDSLRERGIGRALLDTCLGFARATGRPGIYLWTFAGLDAARRLYDAAGFQLVEEHLGTTWGTRVAEQRFVLALC
;
A
#
# COMPACT_ATOMS: atom_id res chain seq x y z
N MET A 1 -12.58 -1.11 -6.59
CA MET A 1 -12.35 -1.12 -5.12
C MET A 1 -12.66 -2.47 -4.49
N GLY A 2 -13.85 -3.03 -4.67
CA GLY A 2 -14.18 -4.34 -4.11
C GLY A 2 -13.22 -5.45 -4.50
N ASP A 3 -12.76 -5.46 -5.73
CA ASP A 3 -11.80 -6.46 -6.21
C ASP A 3 -10.44 -6.32 -5.53
N VAL A 4 -10.02 -5.10 -5.19
CA VAL A 4 -8.79 -4.85 -4.45
C VAL A 4 -8.92 -5.36 -3.02
N VAL A 5 -10.04 -5.10 -2.36
CA VAL A 5 -10.32 -5.64 -1.02
C VAL A 5 -10.26 -7.17 -1.06
N GLY A 6 -10.91 -7.78 -2.05
CA GLY A 6 -10.91 -9.23 -2.22
C GLY A 6 -9.52 -9.82 -2.43
N LEU A 7 -8.70 -9.18 -3.25
CA LEU A 7 -7.32 -9.60 -3.48
C LEU A 7 -6.50 -9.54 -2.18
N GLN A 8 -6.56 -8.42 -1.47
CA GLN A 8 -5.87 -8.25 -0.19
C GLN A 8 -6.29 -9.31 0.83
N ALA A 9 -7.60 -9.50 0.99
CA ALA A 9 -8.14 -10.46 1.93
C ALA A 9 -7.67 -11.88 1.64
N ARG A 10 -7.71 -12.31 0.37
CA ARG A 10 -7.26 -13.65 -0.02
C ARG A 10 -5.77 -13.87 0.24
N CYS A 11 -4.94 -12.91 -0.16
CA CYS A 11 -3.49 -13.04 -0.02
C CYS A 11 -3.07 -13.08 1.45
N TYR A 12 -3.58 -12.19 2.28
CA TYR A 12 -3.19 -12.14 3.68
C TYR A 12 -3.81 -13.24 4.53
N ALA A 13 -5.00 -13.72 4.18
CA ALA A 13 -5.57 -14.90 4.84
C ALA A 13 -4.71 -16.14 4.57
N LYS A 14 -4.29 -16.33 3.32
CA LYS A 14 -3.48 -17.48 2.91
C LYS A 14 -2.09 -17.48 3.53
N GLU A 15 -1.39 -16.34 3.52
CA GLU A 15 0.00 -16.24 3.92
C GLU A 15 0.17 -15.92 5.41
N TRP A 16 -0.76 -15.18 6.01
CA TRP A 16 -0.62 -14.62 7.36
C TRP A 16 -1.76 -14.95 8.30
N GLY A 17 -2.79 -15.65 7.82
CA GLY A 17 -3.94 -16.02 8.63
C GLY A 17 -4.82 -14.82 9.04
N PHE A 18 -4.75 -13.70 8.34
CA PHE A 18 -5.59 -12.53 8.61
C PHE A 18 -7.03 -12.85 8.27
N GLY A 19 -7.96 -12.43 9.12
CA GLY A 19 -9.36 -12.78 9.03
C GLY A 19 -10.29 -11.58 8.88
N THR A 20 -11.52 -11.74 9.40
CA THR A 20 -12.61 -10.77 9.24
C THR A 20 -12.27 -9.36 9.74
N PHE A 21 -11.52 -9.26 10.82
CA PHE A 21 -11.10 -7.95 11.34
C PHE A 21 -10.31 -7.16 10.28
N PHE A 22 -9.36 -7.82 9.63
CA PHE A 22 -8.56 -7.23 8.56
C PHE A 22 -9.42 -6.82 7.37
N GLU A 23 -10.32 -7.70 6.93
CA GLU A 23 -11.21 -7.42 5.81
C GLU A 23 -12.12 -6.23 6.09
N ALA A 24 -12.71 -6.16 7.27
CA ALA A 24 -13.59 -5.07 7.67
C ALA A 24 -12.84 -3.74 7.75
N LYS A 25 -11.65 -3.74 8.33
CA LYS A 25 -10.79 -2.56 8.40
C LYS A 25 -10.46 -2.04 7.00
N LEU A 26 -10.04 -2.93 6.12
CA LEU A 26 -9.66 -2.61 4.75
C LEU A 26 -10.84 -2.03 3.97
N ALA A 27 -12.00 -2.68 4.04
CA ALA A 27 -13.21 -2.22 3.35
C ALA A 27 -13.64 -0.82 3.83
N ARG A 28 -13.58 -0.57 5.14
CA ARG A 28 -13.91 0.73 5.72
C ARG A 28 -12.95 1.81 5.24
N GLU A 29 -11.65 1.57 5.33
CA GLU A 29 -10.62 2.54 4.93
C GLU A 29 -10.70 2.86 3.44
N MET A 30 -10.91 1.86 2.59
CA MET A 30 -11.06 2.08 1.16
C MET A 30 -12.35 2.81 0.81
N SER A 31 -13.42 2.57 1.55
CA SER A 31 -14.67 3.32 1.38
C SER A 31 -14.50 4.80 1.74
N GLU A 32 -13.81 5.10 2.84
CA GLU A 32 -13.50 6.47 3.24
C GLU A 32 -12.64 7.17 2.19
N PHE A 33 -11.60 6.50 1.69
CA PHE A 33 -10.76 7.01 0.62
C PHE A 33 -11.57 7.32 -0.65
N ALA A 34 -12.44 6.40 -1.06
CA ALA A 34 -13.27 6.60 -2.24
C ALA A 34 -14.20 7.81 -2.11
N GLY A 35 -14.71 8.05 -0.90
CA GLY A 35 -15.61 9.18 -0.62
C GLY A 35 -14.95 10.55 -0.68
N ARG A 36 -13.61 10.62 -0.60
CA ARG A 36 -12.85 11.87 -0.64
C ARG A 36 -11.82 11.92 -1.77
N TYR A 37 -11.92 11.00 -2.72
CA TYR A 37 -10.96 10.87 -3.82
C TYR A 37 -10.85 12.16 -4.64
N ASP A 38 -9.59 12.61 -4.82
CA ASP A 38 -9.24 13.79 -5.62
C ASP A 38 -8.10 13.41 -6.59
N PRO A 39 -8.36 13.35 -7.90
CA PRO A 39 -7.35 12.91 -8.88
C PRO A 39 -6.11 13.81 -8.95
N GLY A 40 -6.14 15.00 -8.38
CA GLY A 40 -4.98 15.89 -8.30
C GLY A 40 -3.95 15.47 -7.26
N GLN A 41 -4.34 14.65 -6.30
CA GLN A 41 -3.46 14.22 -5.21
C GLN A 41 -3.59 12.75 -4.84
N ASP A 42 -4.58 12.06 -5.35
CA ASP A 42 -4.84 10.65 -5.09
C ASP A 42 -4.68 9.83 -6.37
N LEU A 43 -4.19 8.62 -6.22
CA LEU A 43 -4.02 7.69 -7.34
C LEU A 43 -4.33 6.28 -6.87
N ILE A 44 -5.10 5.55 -7.64
CA ILE A 44 -5.25 4.11 -7.48
C ILE A 44 -4.91 3.42 -8.79
N LEU A 45 -3.98 2.48 -8.73
CA LEU A 45 -3.59 1.65 -9.88
C LEU A 45 -3.91 0.20 -9.58
N SER A 46 -4.41 -0.51 -10.58
CA SER A 46 -4.60 -1.94 -10.48
C SER A 46 -4.13 -2.64 -11.75
N VAL A 47 -3.70 -3.88 -11.57
CA VAL A 47 -3.34 -4.77 -12.68
C VAL A 47 -4.45 -5.79 -12.81
N VAL A 48 -5.02 -5.90 -14.00
CA VAL A 48 -6.08 -6.85 -14.30
C VAL A 48 -5.51 -7.93 -15.23
N LEU A 49 -5.66 -9.18 -14.83
CA LEU A 49 -5.23 -10.35 -15.59
C LEU A 49 -6.40 -11.34 -15.66
N HIS A 50 -6.78 -11.73 -16.89
CA HIS A 50 -7.92 -12.64 -17.11
C HIS A 50 -9.19 -12.17 -16.39
N ALA A 51 -9.54 -10.89 -16.53
CA ALA A 51 -10.70 -10.24 -15.92
C ALA A 51 -10.71 -10.23 -14.38
N ARG A 52 -9.56 -10.46 -13.73
CA ARG A 52 -9.41 -10.42 -12.28
C ARG A 52 -8.31 -9.45 -11.87
N THR A 53 -8.54 -8.73 -10.78
CA THR A 53 -7.51 -7.87 -10.20
C THR A 53 -6.43 -8.74 -9.58
N ALA A 54 -5.20 -8.56 -10.06
CA ALA A 54 -4.04 -9.33 -9.66
C ALA A 54 -2.96 -8.50 -8.98
N GLY A 55 -3.11 -7.20 -8.94
CA GLY A 55 -2.21 -6.30 -8.24
C GLY A 55 -2.83 -4.93 -8.08
N SER A 56 -2.39 -4.18 -7.07
CA SER A 56 -2.87 -2.83 -6.81
C SER A 56 -1.88 -2.05 -5.95
N ILE A 57 -1.89 -0.72 -6.11
CA ILE A 57 -1.18 0.22 -5.27
C ILE A 57 -1.94 1.54 -5.25
N THR A 58 -1.89 2.25 -4.13
CA THR A 58 -2.63 3.51 -3.95
C THR A 58 -1.72 4.57 -3.36
N ILE A 59 -1.85 5.80 -3.86
CA ILE A 59 -1.39 7.02 -3.20
C ILE A 59 -2.61 7.75 -2.66
N ASP A 60 -2.62 7.96 -1.36
CA ASP A 60 -3.64 8.72 -0.65
C ASP A 60 -3.03 10.05 -0.21
N GLY A 61 -3.29 11.09 -0.98
CA GLY A 61 -2.77 12.45 -0.73
C GLY A 61 -3.69 13.31 0.11
N SER A 62 -4.86 12.79 0.45
CA SER A 62 -5.87 13.47 1.25
C SER A 62 -6.12 12.81 2.61
N ASP A 63 -5.25 11.90 3.04
CA ASP A 63 -5.37 11.24 4.34
C ASP A 63 -5.25 12.28 5.46
N PRO A 64 -6.30 12.46 6.27
CA PRO A 64 -6.28 13.44 7.36
C PRO A 64 -5.27 13.10 8.47
N ALA A 65 -4.82 11.86 8.55
CA ALA A 65 -3.82 11.40 9.52
C ALA A 65 -2.38 11.57 9.01
N ALA A 66 -2.17 12.03 7.78
CA ALA A 66 -0.85 12.15 7.20
C ALA A 66 0.00 13.21 7.90
N PRO A 67 1.23 12.90 8.32
CA PRO A 67 2.13 13.89 8.90
C PRO A 67 2.65 14.84 7.81
N GLU A 68 2.80 16.12 8.16
CA GLU A 68 3.56 17.11 7.37
C GLU A 68 3.20 17.17 5.87
N ARG A 69 1.95 16.92 5.51
CA ARG A 69 1.49 16.89 4.11
C ARG A 69 2.12 15.74 3.29
N PHE A 70 2.60 14.71 3.94
CA PHE A 70 3.12 13.54 3.24
C PHE A 70 1.98 12.80 2.52
N LEU A 71 2.33 12.16 1.41
CA LEU A 71 1.44 11.23 0.72
C LEU A 71 1.49 9.87 1.44
N HIS A 72 0.35 9.22 1.58
CA HIS A 72 0.27 7.89 2.17
C HIS A 72 0.23 6.83 1.06
N LEU A 73 1.26 6.02 0.94
CA LEU A 73 1.25 4.86 0.05
C LEU A 73 0.54 3.72 0.76
N ARG A 74 -0.53 3.20 0.17
CA ARG A 74 -1.41 2.23 0.80
C ARG A 74 -1.73 1.07 -0.15
N TRP A 75 -2.11 -0.06 0.46
CA TRP A 75 -2.72 -1.20 -0.22
C TRP A 75 -1.91 -1.70 -1.41
N PHE A 76 -0.59 -1.75 -1.23
CA PHE A 76 0.32 -2.30 -2.24
C PHE A 76 0.34 -3.81 -2.14
N ILE A 77 -0.10 -4.47 -3.20
CA ILE A 77 -0.12 -5.93 -3.26
C ILE A 77 0.02 -6.41 -4.71
N VAL A 78 0.69 -7.54 -4.88
CA VAL A 78 0.78 -8.24 -6.17
C VAL A 78 0.50 -9.71 -5.89
N ASP A 79 -0.42 -10.30 -6.66
CA ASP A 79 -0.73 -11.73 -6.58
C ASP A 79 0.52 -12.56 -6.86
N ASP A 80 0.65 -13.71 -6.19
CA ASP A 80 1.79 -14.62 -6.35
C ASP A 80 2.05 -15.01 -7.80
N SER A 81 0.97 -15.17 -8.59
CA SER A 81 1.07 -15.52 -10.00
C SER A 81 1.82 -14.49 -10.86
N LEU A 82 1.94 -13.25 -10.36
CA LEU A 82 2.61 -12.14 -11.05
C LEU A 82 3.93 -11.73 -10.40
N ARG A 83 4.32 -12.35 -9.29
CA ARG A 83 5.58 -12.05 -8.61
C ARG A 83 6.74 -12.40 -9.53
N GLU A 84 7.86 -11.67 -9.37
CA GLU A 84 9.09 -11.84 -10.16
C GLU A 84 8.96 -11.47 -11.65
N ARG A 85 7.86 -10.85 -12.06
CA ARG A 85 7.68 -10.32 -13.43
C ARG A 85 7.91 -8.82 -13.54
N GLY A 86 8.41 -8.18 -12.48
CA GLY A 86 8.64 -6.74 -12.46
C GLY A 86 7.38 -5.89 -12.30
N ILE A 87 6.22 -6.49 -12.05
CA ILE A 87 4.94 -5.77 -11.95
C ILE A 87 4.88 -4.90 -10.69
N GLY A 88 5.33 -5.42 -9.55
CA GLY A 88 5.40 -4.65 -8.32
C GLY A 88 6.29 -3.42 -8.46
N ARG A 89 7.43 -3.58 -9.09
CA ARG A 89 8.35 -2.48 -9.37
C ARG A 89 7.71 -1.45 -10.30
N ALA A 90 7.04 -1.89 -11.35
CA ALA A 90 6.37 -0.99 -12.29
C ALA A 90 5.26 -0.20 -11.62
N LEU A 91 4.46 -0.84 -10.76
CA LEU A 91 3.43 -0.17 -9.98
C LEU A 91 4.04 0.90 -9.06
N LEU A 92 5.08 0.53 -8.33
CA LEU A 92 5.75 1.46 -7.40
C LEU A 92 6.38 2.63 -8.17
N ASP A 93 7.10 2.37 -9.26
CA ASP A 93 7.74 3.42 -10.07
C ASP A 93 6.71 4.40 -10.62
N THR A 94 5.56 3.91 -11.08
CA THR A 94 4.47 4.76 -11.58
C THR A 94 3.91 5.63 -10.46
N CYS A 95 3.70 5.06 -9.29
CA CYS A 95 3.27 5.82 -8.10
C CYS A 95 4.27 6.89 -7.69
N LEU A 96 5.56 6.57 -7.71
CA LEU A 96 6.60 7.54 -7.36
C LEU A 96 6.66 8.69 -8.35
N GLY A 97 6.46 8.43 -9.64
CA GLY A 97 6.36 9.47 -10.66
C GLY A 97 5.19 10.42 -10.40
N PHE A 98 4.02 9.86 -10.10
CA PHE A 98 2.85 10.64 -9.72
C PHE A 98 3.13 11.47 -8.45
N ALA A 99 3.69 10.84 -7.43
CA ALA A 99 3.97 11.51 -6.16
C ALA A 99 4.91 12.71 -6.32
N ARG A 100 5.96 12.55 -7.12
CA ARG A 100 6.89 13.66 -7.41
C ARG A 100 6.20 14.82 -8.10
N ALA A 101 5.27 14.54 -8.99
CA ALA A 101 4.51 15.56 -9.72
C ALA A 101 3.56 16.36 -8.82
N THR A 102 3.18 15.85 -7.64
CA THR A 102 2.33 16.58 -6.70
C THR A 102 3.02 17.72 -5.98
N GLY A 103 4.36 17.74 -5.97
CA GLY A 103 5.14 18.71 -5.19
C GLY A 103 5.12 18.51 -3.68
N ARG A 104 4.59 17.37 -3.20
CA ARG A 104 4.56 17.04 -1.77
C ARG A 104 5.96 16.69 -1.26
N PRO A 105 6.24 16.90 0.04
CA PRO A 105 7.59 16.73 0.58
C PRO A 105 8.04 15.27 0.71
N GLY A 106 7.12 14.34 0.83
CA GLY A 106 7.49 12.94 1.02
C GLY A 106 6.32 11.98 0.95
N ILE A 107 6.66 10.70 1.06
CA ILE A 107 5.73 9.59 1.12
C ILE A 107 6.00 8.80 2.39
N TYR A 108 4.96 8.34 3.06
CA TYR A 108 5.08 7.37 4.15
C TYR A 108 4.20 6.15 3.88
N LEU A 109 4.54 5.05 4.48
CA LEU A 109 3.74 3.84 4.44
C LEU A 109 3.88 3.06 5.75
N TRP A 110 2.83 2.29 6.06
CA TRP A 110 2.85 1.30 7.13
C TRP A 110 2.79 -0.09 6.53
N THR A 111 3.61 -0.98 7.04
CA THR A 111 3.67 -2.40 6.67
C THR A 111 4.06 -3.21 7.90
N PHE A 112 4.42 -4.47 7.73
CA PHE A 112 4.93 -5.30 8.83
C PHE A 112 6.08 -6.18 8.35
N ALA A 113 6.90 -6.61 9.31
CA ALA A 113 8.06 -7.46 9.03
C ALA A 113 7.63 -8.80 8.44
N GLY A 114 8.40 -9.29 7.48
CA GLY A 114 8.16 -10.57 6.81
C GLY A 114 7.65 -10.45 5.38
N LEU A 115 7.23 -9.28 4.94
CA LEU A 115 6.87 -9.03 3.54
C LEU A 115 8.12 -8.68 2.74
N ASP A 116 8.99 -9.67 2.55
CA ASP A 116 10.36 -9.46 2.07
C ASP A 116 10.43 -8.92 0.64
N ALA A 117 9.54 -9.36 -0.25
CA ALA A 117 9.49 -8.88 -1.63
C ALA A 117 9.15 -7.38 -1.69
N ALA A 118 8.15 -6.93 -0.92
CA ALA A 118 7.78 -5.52 -0.83
C ALA A 118 8.92 -4.72 -0.18
N ARG A 119 9.54 -5.25 0.88
CA ARG A 119 10.66 -4.61 1.57
C ARG A 119 11.81 -4.34 0.61
N ARG A 120 12.17 -5.29 -0.24
CA ARG A 120 13.22 -5.10 -1.24
C ARG A 120 12.90 -3.96 -2.20
N LEU A 121 11.64 -3.85 -2.62
CA LEU A 121 11.20 -2.76 -3.50
C LEU A 121 11.29 -1.41 -2.80
N TYR A 122 10.89 -1.32 -1.54
CA TYR A 122 10.97 -0.08 -0.77
C TYR A 122 12.42 0.34 -0.55
N ASP A 123 13.29 -0.59 -0.17
CA ASP A 123 14.71 -0.32 0.03
C ASP A 123 15.38 0.17 -1.29
N ALA A 124 15.08 -0.49 -2.41
CA ALA A 124 15.62 -0.12 -3.71
C ALA A 124 15.14 1.27 -4.18
N ALA A 125 13.94 1.68 -3.78
CA ALA A 125 13.39 3.00 -4.09
C ALA A 125 13.92 4.11 -3.17
N GLY A 126 14.61 3.78 -2.10
CA GLY A 126 15.18 4.73 -1.16
C GLY A 126 14.34 4.98 0.10
N PHE A 127 13.28 4.22 0.31
CA PHE A 127 12.52 4.31 1.56
C PHE A 127 13.37 3.89 2.74
N GLN A 128 13.19 4.57 3.88
CA GLN A 128 13.91 4.28 5.11
C GLN A 128 12.94 3.88 6.21
N LEU A 129 13.30 2.83 6.95
CA LEU A 129 12.56 2.40 8.13
C LEU A 129 12.80 3.43 9.24
N VAL A 130 11.71 4.03 9.74
CA VAL A 130 11.80 5.09 10.77
C VAL A 130 11.13 4.71 12.08
N GLU A 131 10.28 3.68 12.09
CA GLU A 131 9.60 3.22 13.30
C GLU A 131 9.26 1.74 13.18
N GLU A 132 9.43 1.00 14.27
CA GLU A 132 9.03 -0.41 14.36
C GLU A 132 8.54 -0.71 15.76
N HIS A 133 7.39 -1.37 15.87
CA HIS A 133 6.86 -1.83 17.15
C HIS A 133 5.94 -3.04 16.95
N LEU A 134 5.79 -3.85 17.99
CA LEU A 134 4.79 -4.93 17.97
C LEU A 134 3.40 -4.34 18.12
N GLY A 135 2.47 -4.79 17.31
CA GLY A 135 1.10 -4.28 17.33
C GLY A 135 0.10 -5.23 16.70
N THR A 136 -1.17 -4.87 16.83
CA THR A 136 -2.30 -5.66 16.32
C THR A 136 -3.22 -4.81 15.43
N THR A 137 -2.67 -3.79 14.77
CA THR A 137 -3.45 -2.86 13.95
C THR A 137 -4.29 -3.57 12.89
N TRP A 138 -3.78 -4.67 12.34
CA TRP A 138 -4.49 -5.49 11.34
C TRP A 138 -5.19 -6.71 11.94
N GLY A 139 -5.34 -6.78 13.27
CA GLY A 139 -6.04 -7.85 13.97
C GLY A 139 -5.15 -9.02 14.38
N THR A 140 -3.92 -9.09 13.89
CA THR A 140 -2.93 -10.11 14.24
C THR A 140 -1.66 -9.43 14.73
N ARG A 141 -1.00 -10.00 15.74
CA ARG A 141 0.22 -9.42 16.28
C ARG A 141 1.38 -9.59 15.31
N VAL A 142 1.92 -8.47 14.84
CA VAL A 142 3.06 -8.42 13.91
C VAL A 142 3.99 -7.28 14.31
N ALA A 143 5.22 -7.30 13.80
CA ALA A 143 6.14 -6.17 13.92
C ALA A 143 5.73 -5.12 12.86
N GLU A 144 5.02 -4.07 13.30
CA GLU A 144 4.55 -2.99 12.43
C GLU A 144 5.71 -2.05 12.13
N GLN A 145 5.83 -1.65 10.87
CA GLN A 145 6.96 -0.85 10.38
C GLN A 145 6.45 0.35 9.61
N ARG A 146 7.01 1.52 9.88
CA ARG A 146 6.77 2.73 9.10
C ARG A 146 8.00 3.10 8.30
N PHE A 147 7.81 3.30 7.01
CA PHE A 147 8.84 3.72 6.08
C PHE A 147 8.54 5.11 5.54
N VAL A 148 9.57 5.87 5.23
CA VAL A 148 9.48 7.23 4.69
C VAL A 148 10.42 7.39 3.51
N LEU A 149 9.96 8.11 2.49
CA LEU A 149 10.76 8.53 1.35
C LEU A 149 10.64 10.05 1.17
N ALA A 150 11.75 10.77 1.20
CA ALA A 150 11.78 12.18 0.84
C ALA A 150 11.70 12.33 -0.69
N LEU A 151 10.89 13.28 -1.18
CA LEU A 151 10.67 13.49 -2.61
C LEU A 151 11.46 14.67 -3.17
N CYS A 152 12.09 15.44 -2.33
CA CYS A 152 12.88 16.61 -2.76
C CYS A 152 14.28 16.53 -2.23
#